data_4c0c01347cc7bfc4c8a9158403bd27ff
#
_entry.id   4c0c01347cc7bfc4c8a9158403bd27ff
#
_cell.length_a   1.000
_cell.length_b   1.000
_cell.length_c   1.000
_cell.angle_alpha   90.00
_cell.angle_beta   90.00
_cell.angle_gamma   90.00
#
_symmetry.space_group_name_H-M   'P 1'
#
loop_
_entity.id
_entity.type
_entity.pdbx_description
1 polymer ?
#
loop_
_entity_poly.entity_id
_entity_poly.type
_entity_poly.pdbx_seq_one_letter_code
_entity_poly.pdbx_strand_id
1 'polypeptide(L)'
;MVSAPTRMAQWHPLYSVRLAKDTMTDTQRSLRRPLLGAALSAAALGLCGLSPTLLAADKRRVSVREEEIEPGRYRDNPQAGAFIDEMVARHGFDRGMLQEWFGQAVYSATVVRLIMPPATTGRKSWRTYRSRFIEPIRINAGVRFWQDNRDTLRRAEAEFGVPASVIVGIIGVETIYGRDMGTFRVLDSLSTLAFDYPATPNREARSTLFRNQLADYLVWCRDTRTDVYSVLGSYAGAIGIPQFMPTSLREYAIDYDNNGHIDLRNSPTDAIGSVARFLQLHGWEPGRPVVWRIAPDAGSLGVATAAADGEPWPTRTLNQLTRAGLRVDEPINLAREGETGVLVVDLPTPDQPTEYLLGLRNFYVLTRYNRSFFYALAVYQLGEAVKAAMG
;
A
#
# COMPACT_ATOMS: atom_id res chain seq x y z
N MET A 1 28.45 38.66 -25.19
CA MET A 1 28.28 38.32 -23.77
C MET A 1 27.46 37.05 -23.70
N VAL A 2 28.12 35.95 -23.39
CA VAL A 2 27.59 34.59 -23.49
C VAL A 2 27.07 34.19 -22.11
N SER A 3 25.80 33.87 -22.00
CA SER A 3 25.16 33.35 -20.78
C SER A 3 25.28 31.83 -20.78
N ALA A 4 25.83 31.28 -19.70
CA ALA A 4 26.06 29.86 -19.51
C ALA A 4 24.75 29.12 -19.12
N PRO A 5 24.61 27.85 -19.49
CA PRO A 5 23.42 27.06 -19.14
C PRO A 5 23.49 26.48 -17.71
N THR A 6 22.42 26.61 -16.98
CA THR A 6 22.18 26.05 -15.65
C THR A 6 22.16 24.52 -15.70
N ARG A 7 23.01 23.87 -14.91
CA ARG A 7 23.07 22.41 -14.77
C ARG A 7 21.81 21.89 -14.06
N MET A 8 21.04 21.06 -14.75
CA MET A 8 20.03 20.20 -14.12
C MET A 8 20.71 19.13 -13.24
N ALA A 9 20.37 19.11 -11.96
CA ALA A 9 20.78 18.08 -11.04
C ALA A 9 20.09 16.76 -11.40
N GLN A 10 20.90 15.74 -11.75
CA GLN A 10 20.42 14.37 -11.95
C GLN A 10 20.12 13.75 -10.59
N TRP A 11 18.86 13.44 -10.35
CA TRP A 11 18.43 12.63 -9.21
C TRP A 11 18.62 11.15 -9.54
N HIS A 12 19.57 10.50 -8.87
CA HIS A 12 19.70 9.03 -8.90
C HIS A 12 18.78 8.41 -7.83
N PRO A 13 17.98 7.40 -8.16
CA PRO A 13 17.20 6.65 -7.17
C PRO A 13 18.12 5.64 -6.45
N LEU A 14 18.38 5.88 -5.18
CA LEU A 14 19.07 4.95 -4.29
C LEU A 14 18.09 3.89 -3.76
N TYR A 15 17.80 2.86 -4.54
CA TYR A 15 17.34 1.55 -4.07
C TYR A 15 17.72 0.47 -5.09
N SER A 16 19.03 0.24 -5.26
CA SER A 16 19.52 -0.99 -5.86
C SER A 16 20.35 -1.74 -4.83
N VAL A 17 19.77 -2.73 -4.19
CA VAL A 17 20.55 -3.79 -3.53
C VAL A 17 21.21 -4.59 -4.63
N ARG A 18 22.52 -4.41 -4.80
CA ARG A 18 23.36 -5.29 -5.64
C ARG A 18 23.36 -6.68 -5.04
N LEU A 19 22.69 -7.61 -5.69
CA LEU A 19 22.94 -9.03 -5.51
C LEU A 19 24.26 -9.36 -6.22
N ALA A 20 25.22 -9.85 -5.44
CA ALA A 20 26.45 -10.43 -5.97
C ALA A 20 26.11 -11.56 -6.95
N LYS A 21 26.70 -11.54 -8.15
CA LYS A 21 26.60 -12.63 -9.12
C LYS A 21 27.54 -13.74 -8.65
N ASP A 22 26.99 -14.75 -8.00
CA ASP A 22 27.65 -16.04 -7.90
C ASP A 22 27.29 -16.89 -9.12
N THR A 23 28.30 -17.28 -9.86
CA THR A 23 28.22 -18.22 -10.97
C THR A 23 27.96 -19.62 -10.43
N MET A 24 26.73 -20.07 -10.46
CA MET A 24 26.36 -21.47 -10.19
C MET A 24 25.93 -22.18 -11.47
N THR A 25 26.40 -23.40 -11.63
CA THR A 25 26.17 -24.29 -12.78
C THR A 25 24.71 -24.73 -12.88
N ASP A 26 24.25 -25.02 -14.09
CA ASP A 26 22.86 -25.23 -14.54
C ASP A 26 22.06 -26.33 -13.80
N THR A 27 22.70 -27.21 -13.03
CA THR A 27 22.03 -28.34 -12.37
C THR A 27 21.32 -28.01 -11.07
N GLN A 28 21.48 -26.79 -10.53
CA GLN A 28 20.84 -26.35 -9.26
C GLN A 28 19.66 -25.41 -9.45
N ARG A 29 19.26 -25.10 -10.67
CA ARG A 29 18.15 -24.16 -10.97
C ARG A 29 16.75 -24.71 -10.74
N SER A 30 16.58 -26.02 -10.58
CA SER A 30 15.24 -26.64 -10.54
C SER A 30 14.57 -26.68 -9.15
N LEU A 31 15.28 -26.35 -8.07
CA LEU A 31 14.76 -26.51 -6.70
C LEU A 31 14.59 -25.23 -5.87
N ARG A 32 14.80 -24.04 -6.45
CA ARG A 32 14.58 -22.79 -5.74
C ARG A 32 13.62 -21.87 -6.49
N ARG A 33 12.35 -22.19 -6.46
CA ARG A 33 11.25 -21.28 -6.77
C ARG A 33 10.73 -20.61 -5.50
N PRO A 34 10.28 -19.35 -5.59
CA PRO A 34 10.66 -18.28 -4.68
C PRO A 34 9.62 -18.07 -3.59
N LEU A 35 10.06 -18.05 -2.36
CA LEU A 35 9.25 -17.60 -1.21
C LEU A 35 9.37 -16.06 -0.94
N LEU A 36 10.01 -15.31 -1.84
CA LEU A 36 10.31 -13.88 -1.55
C LEU A 36 9.22 -12.87 -1.97
N GLY A 37 8.17 -13.29 -2.68
CA GLY A 37 7.16 -12.37 -3.21
C GLY A 37 5.96 -12.08 -2.29
N ALA A 38 5.74 -12.87 -1.24
CA ALA A 38 4.48 -12.83 -0.50
C ALA A 38 4.48 -12.02 0.80
N ALA A 39 5.62 -11.56 1.28
CA ALA A 39 5.74 -11.07 2.65
C ALA A 39 5.54 -9.55 2.85
N LEU A 40 5.55 -8.74 1.80
CA LEU A 40 5.36 -7.29 1.91
C LEU A 40 3.91 -6.83 1.81
N SER A 41 3.03 -7.66 1.24
CA SER A 41 1.63 -7.31 0.99
C SER A 41 0.68 -7.58 2.16
N ALA A 42 1.12 -8.23 3.22
CA ALA A 42 0.23 -8.63 4.31
C ALA A 42 -0.02 -7.53 5.35
N ALA A 43 0.73 -6.45 5.35
CA ALA A 43 0.65 -5.44 6.40
C ALA A 43 -0.60 -4.54 6.31
N ALA A 44 -1.12 -4.30 5.11
CA ALA A 44 -2.31 -3.43 4.94
C ALA A 44 -3.63 -4.19 4.83
N LEU A 45 -3.61 -5.52 4.66
CA LEU A 45 -4.80 -6.29 4.28
C LEU A 45 -5.47 -7.09 5.40
N GLY A 46 -4.90 -7.11 6.60
CA GLY A 46 -5.40 -7.96 7.69
C GLY A 46 -6.67 -7.48 8.39
N LEU A 47 -7.07 -6.24 8.26
CA LEU A 47 -8.10 -5.64 9.13
C LEU A 47 -9.45 -5.35 8.48
N CYS A 48 -9.59 -5.40 7.17
CA CYS A 48 -10.87 -5.08 6.53
C CYS A 48 -11.78 -6.30 6.32
N GLY A 49 -11.87 -7.24 7.24
CA GLY A 49 -12.57 -8.46 6.92
C GLY A 49 -13.29 -9.25 8.02
N LEU A 50 -13.58 -8.67 9.16
CA LEU A 50 -14.44 -9.31 10.15
C LEU A 50 -15.69 -8.46 10.38
N SER A 51 -16.62 -8.48 9.42
CA SER A 51 -18.01 -8.16 9.72
C SER A 51 -18.65 -9.41 10.32
N PRO A 52 -19.33 -9.30 11.47
CA PRO A 52 -20.01 -10.44 12.07
C PRO A 52 -21.19 -10.83 11.20
N THR A 53 -21.18 -12.03 10.65
CA THR A 53 -22.39 -12.73 10.24
C THR A 53 -23.29 -12.84 11.45
N LEU A 54 -24.49 -12.28 11.37
CA LEU A 54 -25.60 -12.51 12.27
C LEU A 54 -25.96 -14.00 12.25
N LEU A 55 -25.40 -14.74 13.20
CA LEU A 55 -25.96 -15.96 13.74
C LEU A 55 -26.12 -15.72 15.23
N ALA A 56 -27.38 -15.60 15.64
CA ALA A 56 -27.75 -15.60 17.03
C ALA A 56 -27.35 -16.94 17.65
N ALA A 57 -26.27 -16.95 18.40
CA ALA A 57 -25.96 -17.98 19.37
C ALA A 57 -24.85 -17.47 20.30
N ASP A 58 -25.23 -17.39 21.56
CA ASP A 58 -24.38 -17.42 22.75
C ASP A 58 -23.43 -16.22 22.97
N LYS A 59 -23.92 -15.33 23.83
CA LYS A 59 -23.14 -14.27 24.49
C LYS A 59 -22.08 -14.88 25.40
N ARG A 60 -21.07 -15.52 24.87
CA ARG A 60 -19.79 -15.61 25.56
C ARG A 60 -19.09 -14.29 25.35
N ARG A 61 -19.13 -13.42 26.33
CA ARG A 61 -18.14 -12.38 26.50
C ARG A 61 -16.76 -13.07 26.37
N VAL A 62 -16.13 -12.95 25.22
CA VAL A 62 -14.69 -13.09 25.14
C VAL A 62 -14.19 -11.92 25.99
N SER A 63 -13.84 -12.20 27.23
CA SER A 63 -13.03 -11.27 28.02
C SER A 63 -11.75 -11.10 27.19
N VAL A 64 -11.60 -9.94 26.57
CA VAL A 64 -10.29 -9.46 26.15
C VAL A 64 -9.50 -9.51 27.46
N ARG A 65 -8.60 -10.48 27.62
CA ARG A 65 -7.58 -10.43 28.67
C ARG A 65 -7.00 -9.03 28.51
N GLU A 66 -7.08 -8.24 29.57
CA GLU A 66 -6.30 -7.01 29.65
C GLU A 66 -4.87 -7.41 29.27
N GLU A 67 -4.39 -6.93 28.12
CA GLU A 67 -2.99 -7.11 27.74
C GLU A 67 -2.20 -6.55 28.92
N GLU A 68 -1.24 -7.32 29.45
CA GLU A 68 -0.32 -6.81 30.44
C GLU A 68 0.36 -5.61 29.81
N ILE A 69 -0.09 -4.43 30.18
CA ILE A 69 0.50 -3.16 29.78
C ILE A 69 1.80 -3.09 30.59
N GLU A 70 2.95 -3.27 29.94
CA GLU A 70 4.27 -3.07 30.54
C GLU A 70 4.75 -1.64 30.18
N PRO A 71 4.38 -0.62 30.96
CA PRO A 71 4.89 0.72 30.77
C PRO A 71 6.40 0.74 31.00
N GLY A 72 7.14 1.42 30.16
CA GLY A 72 8.59 1.56 30.33
C GLY A 72 9.44 0.47 29.72
N ARG A 73 8.86 -0.52 29.03
CA ARG A 73 9.60 -1.60 28.35
C ARG A 73 10.71 -1.07 27.42
N TYR A 74 10.49 0.07 26.77
CA TYR A 74 11.46 0.64 25.83
C TYR A 74 12.42 1.64 26.48
N ARG A 75 12.23 2.01 27.74
CA ARG A 75 13.15 2.93 28.46
C ARG A 75 14.56 2.38 28.55
N ASP A 76 14.68 1.11 28.92
CA ASP A 76 15.94 0.43 29.14
C ASP A 76 16.27 -0.60 28.04
N ASN A 77 15.53 -0.59 26.95
CA ASN A 77 15.74 -1.49 25.82
C ASN A 77 16.98 -1.03 25.01
N PRO A 78 18.03 -1.88 24.84
CA PRO A 78 19.26 -1.49 24.14
C PRO A 78 19.02 -1.06 22.68
N GLN A 79 18.04 -1.67 21.98
CA GLN A 79 17.72 -1.30 20.59
C GLN A 79 17.03 0.06 20.54
N ALA A 80 16.16 0.37 21.49
CA ALA A 80 15.55 1.69 21.63
C ALA A 80 16.61 2.73 22.01
N GLY A 81 17.57 2.41 22.90
CA GLY A 81 18.69 3.27 23.22
C GLY A 81 19.54 3.63 22.00
N ALA A 82 19.93 2.63 21.19
CA ALA A 82 20.66 2.85 19.95
C ALA A 82 19.85 3.66 18.92
N PHE A 83 18.53 3.51 18.92
CA PHE A 83 17.64 4.31 18.08
C PHE A 83 17.56 5.76 18.55
N ILE A 84 17.50 6.00 19.85
CA ILE A 84 17.56 7.35 20.45
C ILE A 84 18.88 8.04 20.05
N ASP A 85 20.03 7.34 20.15
CA ASP A 85 21.32 7.88 19.73
C ASP A 85 21.32 8.32 18.27
N GLU A 86 20.74 7.50 17.39
CA GLU A 86 20.59 7.82 15.98
C GLU A 86 19.69 9.05 15.75
N MET A 87 18.54 9.13 16.43
CA MET A 87 17.62 10.26 16.30
C MET A 87 18.21 11.58 16.78
N VAL A 88 19.00 11.55 17.87
CA VAL A 88 19.76 12.72 18.34
C VAL A 88 20.79 13.13 17.30
N ALA A 89 21.61 12.18 16.83
CA ALA A 89 22.71 12.47 15.92
C ALA A 89 22.24 12.93 14.52
N ARG A 90 21.19 12.32 13.96
CA ARG A 90 20.75 12.57 12.59
C ARG A 90 19.67 13.63 12.47
N HIS A 91 18.82 13.77 13.49
CA HIS A 91 17.64 14.61 13.42
C HIS A 91 17.59 15.70 14.49
N GLY A 92 18.61 15.79 15.37
CA GLY A 92 18.74 16.83 16.38
C GLY A 92 17.64 16.80 17.46
N PHE A 93 17.10 15.62 17.78
CA PHE A 93 16.16 15.47 18.87
C PHE A 93 16.81 15.67 20.23
N ASP A 94 16.06 16.19 21.18
CA ASP A 94 16.45 16.13 22.58
C ASP A 94 16.38 14.69 23.11
N ARG A 95 17.46 14.24 23.76
CA ARG A 95 17.57 12.89 24.29
C ARG A 95 16.54 12.62 25.39
N GLY A 96 16.37 13.57 26.30
CA GLY A 96 15.46 13.43 27.43
C GLY A 96 14.02 13.28 26.97
N MET A 97 13.63 14.07 25.96
CA MET A 97 12.31 13.97 25.35
C MET A 97 12.08 12.59 24.72
N LEU A 98 13.04 12.06 23.97
CA LEU A 98 12.91 10.72 23.39
C LEU A 98 12.85 9.62 24.47
N GLN A 99 13.64 9.73 25.52
CA GLN A 99 13.59 8.80 26.65
C GLN A 99 12.22 8.84 27.34
N GLU A 100 11.62 10.00 27.48
CA GLU A 100 10.26 10.14 27.98
C GLU A 100 9.25 9.46 27.06
N TRP A 101 9.30 9.72 25.75
CA TRP A 101 8.40 9.12 24.78
C TRP A 101 8.49 7.59 24.79
N PHE A 102 9.68 7.02 24.76
CA PHE A 102 9.87 5.58 24.81
C PHE A 102 9.59 4.98 26.19
N GLY A 103 9.72 5.79 27.27
CA GLY A 103 9.29 5.40 28.60
C GLY A 103 7.77 5.20 28.74
N GLN A 104 6.98 5.81 27.85
CA GLN A 104 5.51 5.68 27.80
C GLN A 104 5.01 4.84 26.63
N ALA A 105 5.88 4.43 25.71
CA ALA A 105 5.52 3.51 24.64
C ALA A 105 5.31 2.10 25.20
N VAL A 106 4.25 1.45 24.73
CA VAL A 106 3.79 0.15 25.24
C VAL A 106 3.99 -0.93 24.16
N TYR A 107 4.52 -2.08 24.60
CA TYR A 107 4.54 -3.28 23.79
C TYR A 107 3.12 -3.81 23.59
N SER A 108 2.78 -4.22 22.37
CA SER A 108 1.48 -4.81 22.04
C SER A 108 1.62 -6.22 21.45
N ALA A 109 1.23 -7.23 22.24
CA ALA A 109 1.15 -8.61 21.78
C ALA A 109 0.12 -8.78 20.65
N THR A 110 -0.92 -7.95 20.63
CA THR A 110 -1.90 -7.93 19.54
C THR A 110 -1.28 -7.46 18.23
N VAL A 111 -0.44 -6.43 18.25
CA VAL A 111 0.33 -5.99 17.08
C VAL A 111 1.21 -7.12 16.54
N VAL A 112 1.94 -7.80 17.43
CA VAL A 112 2.78 -8.96 17.07
C VAL A 112 1.97 -10.08 16.44
N ARG A 113 0.81 -10.39 17.00
CA ARG A 113 -0.08 -11.42 16.44
C ARG A 113 -0.64 -11.04 15.06
N LEU A 114 -1.03 -9.78 14.88
CA LEU A 114 -1.64 -9.29 13.64
C LEU A 114 -0.62 -9.15 12.50
N ILE A 115 0.66 -8.87 12.79
CA ILE A 115 1.70 -8.76 11.77
C ILE A 115 2.18 -10.13 11.26
N MET A 116 1.93 -11.20 12.01
CA MET A 116 2.32 -12.54 11.59
C MET A 116 1.49 -13.00 10.38
N PRO A 117 2.10 -13.65 9.39
CA PRO A 117 1.37 -14.32 8.33
C PRO A 117 0.35 -15.31 8.92
N PRO A 118 -0.81 -15.50 8.29
CA PRO A 118 -1.75 -16.51 8.73
C PRO A 118 -1.10 -17.89 8.75
N ALA A 119 -1.37 -18.68 9.79
CA ALA A 119 -0.78 -20.00 10.02
C ALA A 119 -1.05 -20.99 8.87
N THR A 120 -2.15 -20.80 8.15
CA THR A 120 -2.48 -21.54 6.92
C THR A 120 -2.47 -20.58 5.74
N THR A 121 -1.54 -20.74 4.83
CA THR A 121 -1.58 -20.09 3.52
C THR A 121 -2.65 -20.77 2.67
N GLY A 122 -3.91 -20.34 2.84
CA GLY A 122 -4.97 -20.75 1.92
C GLY A 122 -4.59 -20.39 0.48
N ARG A 123 -5.07 -21.20 -0.50
CA ARG A 123 -4.88 -20.88 -1.92
C ARG A 123 -5.43 -19.46 -2.18
N LYS A 124 -4.62 -18.60 -2.82
CA LYS A 124 -5.07 -17.26 -3.20
C LYS A 124 -6.30 -17.36 -4.08
N SER A 125 -7.34 -16.58 -3.79
CA SER A 125 -8.60 -16.55 -4.54
C SER A 125 -8.97 -15.11 -4.87
N TRP A 126 -8.88 -14.77 -6.15
CA TRP A 126 -9.32 -13.46 -6.63
C TRP A 126 -10.80 -13.23 -6.35
N ARG A 127 -11.66 -14.21 -6.64
CA ARG A 127 -13.10 -14.11 -6.37
C ARG A 127 -13.39 -13.74 -4.92
N THR A 128 -12.77 -14.46 -3.97
CA THR A 128 -12.95 -14.20 -2.53
C THR A 128 -12.37 -12.85 -2.13
N TYR A 129 -11.24 -12.47 -2.68
CA TYR A 129 -10.63 -11.16 -2.40
C TYR A 129 -11.50 -10.03 -2.93
N ARG A 130 -11.91 -10.11 -4.20
CA ARG A 130 -12.76 -9.13 -4.87
C ARG A 130 -14.08 -8.90 -4.13
N SER A 131 -14.75 -9.97 -3.69
CA SER A 131 -16.04 -9.86 -3.00
C SER A 131 -16.01 -9.12 -1.66
N ARG A 132 -14.83 -8.92 -1.07
CA ARG A 132 -14.66 -8.13 0.16
C ARG A 132 -14.70 -6.62 -0.09
N PHE A 133 -14.44 -6.20 -1.31
CA PHE A 133 -14.33 -4.78 -1.66
C PHE A 133 -15.44 -4.33 -2.60
N ILE A 134 -15.82 -5.17 -3.56
CA ILE A 134 -16.87 -4.85 -4.53
C ILE A 134 -18.19 -5.37 -3.99
N GLU A 135 -18.77 -4.66 -3.04
CA GLU A 135 -20.00 -5.02 -2.34
C GLU A 135 -20.87 -3.77 -2.07
N PRO A 136 -22.21 -3.94 -1.90
CA PRO A 136 -23.14 -2.82 -1.87
C PRO A 136 -22.88 -1.78 -0.76
N ILE A 137 -22.44 -2.20 0.43
CA ILE A 137 -22.21 -1.27 1.56
C ILE A 137 -21.08 -0.30 1.18
N ARG A 138 -19.99 -0.82 0.62
CA ARG A 138 -18.82 -0.01 0.24
C ARG A 138 -19.12 0.85 -1.00
N ILE A 139 -19.83 0.32 -2.00
CA ILE A 139 -20.25 1.09 -3.17
C ILE A 139 -21.15 2.24 -2.76
N ASN A 140 -22.18 1.99 -1.94
CA ASN A 140 -23.10 3.02 -1.47
C ASN A 140 -22.40 4.09 -0.59
N ALA A 141 -21.42 3.68 0.22
CA ALA A 141 -20.60 4.61 0.98
C ALA A 141 -19.74 5.46 0.04
N GLY A 142 -19.22 4.87 -1.04
CA GLY A 142 -18.44 5.56 -2.06
C GLY A 142 -19.24 6.60 -2.84
N VAL A 143 -20.48 6.28 -3.18
CA VAL A 143 -21.40 7.25 -3.82
C VAL A 143 -21.59 8.46 -2.93
N ARG A 144 -21.88 8.28 -1.64
CA ARG A 144 -22.02 9.40 -0.68
C ARG A 144 -20.71 10.20 -0.56
N PHE A 145 -19.58 9.50 -0.35
CA PHE A 145 -18.28 10.17 -0.26
C PHE A 145 -17.97 11.01 -1.49
N TRP A 146 -18.27 10.48 -2.69
CA TRP A 146 -18.08 11.22 -3.95
C TRP A 146 -19.00 12.46 -4.02
N GLN A 147 -20.27 12.31 -3.65
CA GLN A 147 -21.24 13.41 -3.65
C GLN A 147 -20.80 14.53 -2.68
N ASP A 148 -20.41 14.15 -1.46
CA ASP A 148 -20.01 15.07 -0.41
C ASP A 148 -18.70 15.82 -0.75
N ASN A 149 -17.81 15.18 -1.54
CA ASN A 149 -16.49 15.73 -1.89
C ASN A 149 -16.33 16.03 -3.38
N ARG A 150 -17.43 16.22 -4.10
CA ARG A 150 -17.44 16.34 -5.58
C ARG A 150 -16.46 17.41 -6.10
N ASP A 151 -16.46 18.57 -5.51
CA ASP A 151 -15.63 19.69 -5.98
C ASP A 151 -14.15 19.46 -5.68
N THR A 152 -13.84 18.89 -4.54
CA THR A 152 -12.47 18.49 -4.18
C THR A 152 -11.93 17.41 -5.12
N LEU A 153 -12.73 16.38 -5.40
CA LEU A 153 -12.35 15.30 -6.32
C LEU A 153 -12.13 15.84 -7.75
N ARG A 154 -13.01 16.72 -8.24
CA ARG A 154 -12.86 17.36 -9.55
C ARG A 154 -11.60 18.21 -9.62
N ARG A 155 -11.31 18.98 -8.57
CA ARG A 155 -10.09 19.79 -8.46
C ARG A 155 -8.85 18.88 -8.48
N ALA A 156 -8.84 17.80 -7.70
CA ALA A 156 -7.73 16.88 -7.64
C ALA A 156 -7.49 16.15 -8.99
N GLU A 157 -8.56 15.76 -9.67
CA GLU A 157 -8.46 15.18 -11.01
C GLU A 157 -7.87 16.17 -12.02
N ALA A 158 -8.29 17.43 -12.00
CA ALA A 158 -7.78 18.46 -12.88
C ALA A 158 -6.32 18.82 -12.59
N GLU A 159 -5.91 18.85 -11.33
CA GLU A 159 -4.57 19.26 -10.89
C GLU A 159 -3.54 18.13 -11.04
N PHE A 160 -3.88 16.92 -10.62
CA PHE A 160 -2.95 15.79 -10.58
C PHE A 160 -3.12 14.82 -11.76
N GLY A 161 -4.16 14.97 -12.57
CA GLY A 161 -4.46 14.08 -13.68
C GLY A 161 -4.92 12.67 -13.28
N VAL A 162 -5.25 12.46 -12.02
CA VAL A 162 -5.72 11.18 -11.48
C VAL A 162 -7.24 11.16 -11.45
N PRO A 163 -7.92 10.21 -12.13
CA PRO A 163 -9.38 10.16 -12.13
C PRO A 163 -9.98 10.07 -10.73
N ALA A 164 -11.06 10.82 -10.49
CA ALA A 164 -11.79 10.78 -9.22
C ALA A 164 -12.17 9.35 -8.80
N SER A 165 -12.54 8.48 -9.77
CA SER A 165 -12.85 7.07 -9.49
C SER A 165 -11.68 6.32 -8.85
N VAL A 166 -10.46 6.60 -9.26
CA VAL A 166 -9.25 5.94 -8.70
C VAL A 166 -8.99 6.41 -7.27
N ILE A 167 -9.12 7.71 -6.99
CA ILE A 167 -8.96 8.27 -5.64
C ILE A 167 -10.01 7.68 -4.70
N VAL A 168 -11.27 7.66 -5.13
CA VAL A 168 -12.40 7.06 -4.40
C VAL A 168 -12.18 5.55 -4.19
N GLY A 169 -11.65 4.85 -5.19
CA GLY A 169 -11.32 3.43 -5.10
C GLY A 169 -10.28 3.14 -4.00
N ILE A 170 -9.19 3.92 -3.94
CA ILE A 170 -8.16 3.78 -2.88
C ILE A 170 -8.78 4.02 -1.51
N ILE A 171 -9.40 5.18 -1.29
CA ILE A 171 -9.98 5.56 0.00
C ILE A 171 -11.05 4.54 0.44
N GLY A 172 -11.82 4.01 -0.51
CA GLY A 172 -12.82 2.99 -0.25
C GLY A 172 -12.22 1.64 0.16
N VAL A 173 -11.13 1.22 -0.48
CA VAL A 173 -10.43 -0.04 -0.11
C VAL A 173 -9.74 0.11 1.24
N GLU A 174 -9.08 1.23 1.50
CA GLU A 174 -8.29 1.44 2.70
C GLU A 174 -9.14 1.52 3.98
N THR A 175 -10.14 2.39 3.99
CA THR A 175 -10.82 2.74 5.26
C THR A 175 -12.35 2.76 5.18
N ILE A 176 -12.95 2.30 4.07
CA ILE A 176 -14.38 2.48 3.85
C ILE A 176 -14.74 3.97 4.04
N TYR A 177 -13.97 4.82 3.36
CA TYR A 177 -14.17 6.28 3.39
C TYR A 177 -14.04 6.90 4.79
N GLY A 178 -13.01 6.49 5.54
CA GLY A 178 -12.71 6.99 6.88
C GLY A 178 -13.44 6.28 8.03
N ARG A 179 -14.25 5.25 7.76
CA ARG A 179 -14.99 4.52 8.81
C ARG A 179 -14.11 3.57 9.63
N ASP A 180 -13.01 3.06 9.04
CA ASP A 180 -12.10 2.09 9.65
C ASP A 180 -10.63 2.51 9.45
N MET A 181 -10.19 3.45 10.26
CA MET A 181 -8.83 4.00 10.20
C MET A 181 -7.86 3.38 11.21
N GLY A 182 -8.30 2.36 11.94
CA GLY A 182 -7.54 1.75 13.03
C GLY A 182 -7.61 2.53 14.35
N THR A 183 -7.33 1.80 15.43
CA THR A 183 -7.47 2.27 16.82
C THR A 183 -6.20 2.05 17.65
N PHE A 184 -5.13 1.59 17.03
CA PHE A 184 -3.85 1.39 17.69
C PHE A 184 -3.10 2.72 17.81
N ARG A 185 -2.51 3.00 18.98
CA ARG A 185 -1.60 4.12 19.13
C ARG A 185 -0.37 3.87 18.25
N VAL A 186 -0.09 4.78 17.30
CA VAL A 186 0.94 4.59 16.28
C VAL A 186 2.33 4.43 16.90
N LEU A 187 2.63 5.20 17.96
CA LEU A 187 3.89 5.05 18.70
C LEU A 187 4.09 3.62 19.19
N ASP A 188 3.05 3.01 19.79
CA ASP A 188 3.15 1.65 20.34
C ASP A 188 3.31 0.60 19.25
N SER A 189 2.52 0.72 18.19
CA SER A 189 2.58 -0.19 17.04
C SER A 189 3.96 -0.18 16.40
N LEU A 190 4.48 1.01 16.11
CA LEU A 190 5.77 1.15 15.46
C LEU A 190 6.93 0.77 16.37
N SER A 191 6.88 1.11 17.67
CA SER A 191 7.89 0.68 18.64
C SER A 191 7.92 -0.83 18.80
N THR A 192 6.74 -1.46 18.89
CA THR A 192 6.63 -2.93 18.95
C THR A 192 7.26 -3.59 17.71
N LEU A 193 6.94 -3.09 16.53
CA LEU A 193 7.44 -3.67 15.27
C LEU A 193 8.90 -3.29 14.98
N ALA A 194 9.40 -2.18 15.50
CA ALA A 194 10.79 -1.77 15.36
C ALA A 194 11.74 -2.59 16.27
N PHE A 195 11.32 -2.86 17.50
CA PHE A 195 12.22 -3.43 18.51
C PHE A 195 11.88 -4.88 18.89
N ASP A 196 10.61 -5.27 18.79
CA ASP A 196 10.11 -6.61 19.17
C ASP A 196 9.47 -7.35 17.99
N TYR A 197 9.94 -7.12 16.75
CA TYR A 197 9.38 -7.83 15.58
C TYR A 197 9.47 -9.35 15.79
N PRO A 198 8.40 -10.12 15.53
CA PRO A 198 8.37 -11.56 15.78
C PRO A 198 9.42 -12.32 14.96
N ALA A 199 9.77 -13.53 15.45
CA ALA A 199 10.71 -14.41 14.77
C ALA A 199 10.13 -14.90 13.44
N THR A 200 10.64 -14.36 12.35
CA THR A 200 10.29 -14.72 10.97
C THR A 200 11.56 -14.74 10.12
N PRO A 201 11.58 -15.45 8.96
CA PRO A 201 12.76 -15.47 8.09
C PRO A 201 13.28 -14.08 7.69
N ASN A 202 12.41 -13.07 7.65
CA ASN A 202 12.74 -11.70 7.25
C ASN A 202 12.72 -10.71 8.42
N ARG A 203 12.92 -11.18 9.65
CA ARG A 203 12.80 -10.36 10.87
C ARG A 203 13.64 -9.09 10.79
N GLU A 204 14.92 -9.21 10.47
CA GLU A 204 15.84 -8.08 10.44
C GLU A 204 15.41 -6.99 9.44
N ALA A 205 15.11 -7.38 8.20
CA ALA A 205 14.65 -6.45 7.17
C ALA A 205 13.32 -5.78 7.54
N ARG A 206 12.43 -6.52 8.21
CA ARG A 206 11.14 -6.01 8.67
C ARG A 206 11.29 -5.06 9.86
N SER A 207 12.08 -5.42 10.85
CA SER A 207 12.40 -4.56 11.99
C SER A 207 13.02 -3.24 11.50
N THR A 208 13.99 -3.32 10.58
CA THR A 208 14.60 -2.12 9.97
C THR A 208 13.59 -1.25 9.24
N LEU A 209 12.66 -1.86 8.49
CA LEU A 209 11.57 -1.12 7.84
C LEU A 209 10.75 -0.33 8.87
N PHE A 210 10.28 -0.98 9.94
CA PHE A 210 9.46 -0.33 10.96
C PHE A 210 10.25 0.67 11.80
N ARG A 211 11.54 0.45 12.00
CA ARG A 211 12.44 1.44 12.63
C ARG A 211 12.50 2.74 11.79
N ASN A 212 12.59 2.63 10.47
CA ASN A 212 12.54 3.80 9.59
C ASN A 212 11.18 4.50 9.64
N GLN A 213 10.08 3.73 9.65
CA GLN A 213 8.74 4.30 9.81
C GLN A 213 8.58 5.03 11.16
N LEU A 214 9.13 4.46 12.24
CA LEU A 214 9.14 5.10 13.56
C LEU A 214 9.93 6.41 13.54
N ALA A 215 11.10 6.45 12.90
CA ALA A 215 11.88 7.68 12.73
C ALA A 215 11.09 8.76 12.01
N ASP A 216 10.48 8.41 10.87
CA ASP A 216 9.65 9.34 10.11
C ASP A 216 8.43 9.81 10.88
N TYR A 217 7.80 8.95 11.67
CA TYR A 217 6.69 9.31 12.56
C TYR A 217 7.10 10.35 13.60
N LEU A 218 8.23 10.14 14.29
CA LEU A 218 8.71 11.07 15.32
C LEU A 218 9.11 12.43 14.71
N VAL A 219 9.77 12.42 13.55
CA VAL A 219 10.11 13.66 12.82
C VAL A 219 8.85 14.41 12.41
N TRP A 220 7.86 13.70 11.87
CA TRP A 220 6.58 14.33 11.50
C TRP A 220 5.87 14.92 12.72
N CYS A 221 5.77 14.20 13.83
CA CYS A 221 5.16 14.70 15.07
C CYS A 221 5.83 15.98 15.54
N ARG A 222 7.19 16.02 15.56
CA ARG A 222 7.94 17.21 15.93
C ARG A 222 7.67 18.40 15.01
N ASP A 223 7.76 18.15 13.70
CA ASP A 223 7.68 19.23 12.68
C ASP A 223 6.28 19.82 12.60
N THR A 224 5.25 19.02 12.86
CA THR A 224 3.84 19.46 12.90
C THR A 224 3.35 19.81 14.30
N ARG A 225 4.17 19.67 15.35
CA ARG A 225 3.79 19.83 16.75
C ARG A 225 2.63 18.93 17.19
N THR A 226 2.53 17.76 16.55
CA THR A 226 1.52 16.75 16.89
C THR A 226 1.95 15.99 18.13
N ASP A 227 1.04 15.81 19.08
CA ASP A 227 1.30 14.95 20.24
C ASP A 227 1.52 13.51 19.79
N VAL A 228 2.73 12.99 20.10
CA VAL A 228 3.20 11.65 19.72
C VAL A 228 2.30 10.52 20.26
N TYR A 229 1.55 10.78 21.33
CA TYR A 229 0.65 9.80 21.94
C TYR A 229 -0.77 9.83 21.39
N SER A 230 -1.17 10.91 20.71
CA SER A 230 -2.56 11.15 20.29
C SER A 230 -2.92 10.44 18.97
N VAL A 231 -1.92 10.06 18.16
CA VAL A 231 -2.15 9.53 16.82
C VAL A 231 -2.56 8.07 16.86
N LEU A 232 -3.75 7.79 16.36
CA LEU A 232 -4.28 6.44 16.18
C LEU A 232 -4.19 6.02 14.71
N GLY A 233 -3.93 4.74 14.49
CA GLY A 233 -3.80 4.16 13.15
C GLY A 233 -4.00 2.64 13.14
N SER A 234 -3.53 1.99 12.08
CA SER A 234 -3.56 0.54 11.99
C SER A 234 -2.52 -0.11 12.91
N TYR A 235 -2.64 -1.41 13.12
CA TYR A 235 -1.63 -2.19 13.85
C TYR A 235 -0.22 -2.11 13.25
N ALA A 236 -0.10 -1.75 11.98
CA ALA A 236 1.17 -1.55 11.30
C ALA A 236 1.64 -0.08 11.29
N GLY A 237 0.89 0.83 11.92
CA GLY A 237 1.23 2.25 12.00
C GLY A 237 0.81 3.10 10.79
N ALA A 238 -0.10 2.60 9.94
CA ALA A 238 -0.69 3.40 8.87
C ALA A 238 -1.73 4.40 9.43
N ILE A 239 -1.79 5.61 8.88
CA ILE A 239 -2.48 6.77 9.46
C ILE A 239 -3.56 7.31 8.54
N GLY A 240 -4.73 7.60 9.12
CA GLY A 240 -5.80 8.38 8.54
C GLY A 240 -6.61 7.69 7.44
N ILE A 241 -7.44 8.48 6.75
CA ILE A 241 -8.34 8.03 5.67
C ILE A 241 -7.58 7.29 4.56
N PRO A 242 -6.39 7.76 4.11
CA PRO A 242 -5.63 7.10 3.05
C PRO A 242 -4.70 5.99 3.53
N GLN A 243 -4.63 5.71 4.84
CA GLN A 243 -3.72 4.71 5.44
C GLN A 243 -2.25 4.91 5.02
N PHE A 244 -1.78 6.15 5.05
CA PHE A 244 -0.37 6.43 4.77
C PHE A 244 0.53 5.93 5.89
N MET A 245 1.60 5.23 5.51
CA MET A 245 2.72 4.98 6.41
C MET A 245 3.47 6.30 6.69
N PRO A 246 4.14 6.45 7.84
CA PRO A 246 4.82 7.70 8.20
C PRO A 246 5.76 8.28 7.13
N THR A 247 6.51 7.45 6.41
CA THR A 247 7.31 7.93 5.27
C THR A 247 6.42 8.56 4.20
N SER A 248 5.32 7.88 3.82
CA SER A 248 4.38 8.41 2.82
C SER A 248 3.68 9.68 3.31
N LEU A 249 3.38 9.76 4.61
CA LEU A 249 2.81 10.96 5.22
C LEU A 249 3.74 12.17 5.03
N ARG A 250 5.04 12.01 5.31
CA ARG A 250 6.03 13.08 5.16
C ARG A 250 6.31 13.47 3.71
N GLU A 251 6.30 12.49 2.80
CA GLU A 251 6.68 12.72 1.40
C GLU A 251 5.51 13.22 0.54
N TYR A 252 4.29 12.74 0.81
CA TYR A 252 3.17 12.90 -0.11
C TYR A 252 1.97 13.63 0.47
N ALA A 253 1.80 13.69 1.81
CA ALA A 253 0.66 14.40 2.38
C ALA A 253 0.75 15.91 2.14
N ILE A 254 -0.41 16.52 1.91
CA ILE A 254 -0.55 17.95 1.67
C ILE A 254 -1.76 18.51 2.42
N ASP A 255 -1.64 19.75 2.85
CA ASP A 255 -2.74 20.61 3.28
C ASP A 255 -3.49 21.06 2.02
N TYR A 256 -4.50 20.28 1.63
CA TYR A 256 -5.21 20.52 0.38
C TYR A 256 -6.42 21.45 0.54
N ASP A 257 -6.87 21.70 1.77
CA ASP A 257 -7.88 22.73 2.06
C ASP A 257 -7.26 24.09 2.43
N ASN A 258 -5.92 24.18 2.53
CA ASN A 258 -5.13 25.38 2.83
C ASN A 258 -5.49 25.99 4.20
N ASN A 259 -5.78 25.16 5.20
CA ASN A 259 -6.08 25.61 6.56
C ASN A 259 -4.83 25.76 7.46
N GLY A 260 -3.63 25.43 6.93
CA GLY A 260 -2.34 25.46 7.63
C GLY A 260 -1.96 24.16 8.33
N HIS A 261 -2.78 23.12 8.20
CA HIS A 261 -2.56 21.82 8.83
C HIS A 261 -2.83 20.67 7.86
N ILE A 262 -2.03 19.61 7.93
CA ILE A 262 -2.30 18.35 7.21
C ILE A 262 -3.05 17.43 8.16
N ASP A 263 -4.34 17.20 7.94
CA ASP A 263 -5.16 16.29 8.74
C ASP A 263 -5.73 15.15 7.89
N LEU A 264 -4.95 14.10 7.71
CA LEU A 264 -5.41 12.92 6.96
C LEU A 264 -6.48 12.09 7.70
N ARG A 265 -6.80 12.43 8.95
CA ARG A 265 -7.79 11.70 9.74
C ARG A 265 -9.19 12.33 9.66
N ASN A 266 -9.26 13.66 9.73
CA ASN A 266 -10.53 14.37 9.82
C ASN A 266 -10.83 15.26 8.58
N SER A 267 -9.83 15.52 7.71
CA SER A 267 -10.01 16.24 6.47
C SER A 267 -10.06 15.28 5.26
N PRO A 268 -11.26 14.96 4.74
CA PRO A 268 -11.37 14.26 3.45
C PRO A 268 -10.68 15.00 2.31
N THR A 269 -10.62 16.32 2.38
CA THR A 269 -9.96 17.19 1.39
C THR A 269 -8.47 16.90 1.33
N ASP A 270 -7.77 16.89 2.48
CA ASP A 270 -6.35 16.56 2.53
C ASP A 270 -6.07 15.13 2.09
N ALA A 271 -6.93 14.19 2.51
CA ALA A 271 -6.81 12.80 2.10
C ALA A 271 -6.93 12.62 0.57
N ILE A 272 -7.89 13.27 -0.07
CA ILE A 272 -8.10 13.27 -1.52
C ILE A 272 -6.87 13.84 -2.24
N GLY A 273 -6.43 15.05 -1.84
CA GLY A 273 -5.26 15.70 -2.43
C GLY A 273 -3.99 14.87 -2.27
N SER A 274 -3.77 14.32 -1.07
CA SER A 274 -2.59 13.51 -0.76
C SER A 274 -2.55 12.20 -1.56
N VAL A 275 -3.68 11.51 -1.72
CA VAL A 275 -3.79 10.31 -2.57
C VAL A 275 -3.49 10.64 -4.03
N ALA A 276 -4.07 11.72 -4.55
CA ALA A 276 -3.86 12.15 -5.93
C ALA A 276 -2.38 12.50 -6.17
N ARG A 277 -1.77 13.27 -5.28
CA ARG A 277 -0.34 13.62 -5.34
C ARG A 277 0.56 12.40 -5.26
N PHE A 278 0.26 11.44 -4.38
CA PHE A 278 1.00 10.18 -4.30
C PHE A 278 1.05 9.47 -5.66
N LEU A 279 -0.09 9.31 -6.31
CA LEU A 279 -0.16 8.63 -7.62
C LEU A 279 0.55 9.42 -8.71
N GLN A 280 0.39 10.75 -8.76
CA GLN A 280 1.09 11.61 -9.71
C GLN A 280 2.61 11.48 -9.56
N LEU A 281 3.14 11.58 -8.34
CA LEU A 281 4.58 11.49 -8.08
C LEU A 281 5.15 10.10 -8.35
N HIS A 282 4.34 9.06 -8.32
CA HIS A 282 4.72 7.71 -8.75
C HIS A 282 4.58 7.48 -10.26
N GLY A 283 4.23 8.51 -11.02
CA GLY A 283 4.19 8.49 -12.48
C GLY A 283 2.88 8.03 -13.07
N TRP A 284 1.75 8.45 -12.45
CA TRP A 284 0.44 8.32 -13.07
C TRP A 284 0.40 9.04 -14.42
N GLU A 285 -0.08 8.37 -15.45
CA GLU A 285 -0.24 8.90 -16.81
C GLU A 285 -1.70 9.31 -17.04
N PRO A 286 -2.01 10.62 -17.10
CA PRO A 286 -3.38 11.11 -17.34
C PRO A 286 -3.96 10.57 -18.64
N GLY A 287 -5.24 10.17 -18.61
CA GLY A 287 -5.95 9.65 -19.78
C GLY A 287 -5.51 8.28 -20.28
N ARG A 288 -4.47 7.68 -19.69
CA ARG A 288 -4.06 6.31 -20.06
C ARG A 288 -4.87 5.27 -19.27
N PRO A 289 -5.24 4.14 -19.88
CA PRO A 289 -5.96 3.08 -19.18
C PRO A 289 -5.10 2.43 -18.08
N VAL A 290 -5.78 1.77 -17.13
CA VAL A 290 -5.14 1.01 -16.05
C VAL A 290 -4.82 -0.41 -16.52
N VAL A 291 -5.78 -1.05 -17.20
CA VAL A 291 -5.67 -2.42 -17.72
C VAL A 291 -6.27 -2.54 -19.11
N TRP A 292 -5.81 -3.55 -19.84
CA TRP A 292 -6.50 -4.08 -21.04
C TRP A 292 -6.90 -5.52 -20.80
N ARG A 293 -8.04 -5.93 -21.38
CA ARG A 293 -8.49 -7.32 -21.32
C ARG A 293 -7.77 -8.16 -22.37
N ILE A 294 -7.42 -9.37 -21.98
CA ILE A 294 -6.87 -10.38 -22.90
C ILE A 294 -8.05 -11.14 -23.51
N ALA A 295 -8.01 -11.37 -24.83
CA ALA A 295 -9.01 -12.18 -25.51
C ALA A 295 -9.09 -13.59 -24.89
N PRO A 296 -10.31 -14.12 -24.64
CA PRO A 296 -10.49 -15.38 -23.89
C PRO A 296 -10.24 -16.64 -24.72
N ASP A 297 -9.43 -16.55 -25.77
CA ASP A 297 -9.06 -17.71 -26.59
C ASP A 297 -7.83 -18.45 -26.05
N ALA A 298 -7.73 -19.73 -26.36
CA ALA A 298 -6.69 -20.61 -25.83
C ALA A 298 -5.26 -20.15 -26.17
N GLY A 299 -5.05 -19.56 -27.35
CA GLY A 299 -3.74 -19.04 -27.76
C GLY A 299 -3.32 -17.84 -26.88
N SER A 300 -4.19 -16.85 -26.75
CA SER A 300 -3.96 -15.68 -25.92
C SER A 300 -3.74 -16.03 -24.45
N LEU A 301 -4.54 -16.93 -23.89
CA LEU A 301 -4.40 -17.40 -22.51
C LEU A 301 -3.11 -18.21 -22.31
N GLY A 302 -2.69 -19.00 -23.30
CA GLY A 302 -1.42 -19.72 -23.28
C GLY A 302 -0.22 -18.77 -23.20
N VAL A 303 -0.21 -17.71 -24.02
CA VAL A 303 0.83 -16.67 -23.99
C VAL A 303 0.82 -15.94 -22.64
N ALA A 304 -0.36 -15.55 -22.14
CA ALA A 304 -0.48 -14.88 -20.85
C ALA A 304 0.05 -15.74 -19.71
N THR A 305 -0.29 -17.03 -19.69
CA THR A 305 0.21 -17.97 -18.66
C THR A 305 1.74 -18.07 -18.69
N ALA A 306 2.35 -18.15 -19.87
CA ALA A 306 3.80 -18.24 -20.01
C ALA A 306 4.52 -16.91 -19.67
N ALA A 307 3.86 -15.78 -19.85
CA ALA A 307 4.42 -14.44 -19.61
C ALA A 307 4.16 -13.89 -18.19
N ALA A 308 3.28 -14.53 -17.41
CA ALA A 308 2.98 -14.13 -16.03
C ALA A 308 4.18 -14.44 -15.11
N ASP A 309 4.98 -13.43 -14.79
CA ASP A 309 6.19 -13.51 -13.96
C ASP A 309 5.98 -13.00 -12.52
N GLY A 310 4.80 -12.43 -12.23
CA GLY A 310 4.45 -11.88 -10.91
C GLY A 310 5.14 -10.56 -10.58
N GLU A 311 5.89 -9.98 -11.53
CA GLU A 311 6.54 -8.70 -11.33
C GLU A 311 5.55 -7.54 -11.51
N PRO A 312 5.56 -6.54 -10.62
CA PRO A 312 4.58 -5.47 -10.64
C PRO A 312 4.86 -4.37 -11.66
N TRP A 313 5.98 -4.40 -12.34
CA TRP A 313 6.36 -3.43 -13.37
C TRP A 313 6.29 -4.04 -14.77
N PRO A 314 6.13 -3.20 -15.81
CA PRO A 314 6.11 -3.67 -17.18
C PRO A 314 7.42 -4.37 -17.57
N THR A 315 7.34 -5.66 -17.86
CA THR A 315 8.50 -6.49 -18.27
C THR A 315 8.51 -6.79 -19.76
N ARG A 316 7.45 -6.47 -20.46
CA ARG A 316 7.24 -6.74 -21.89
C ARG A 316 6.65 -5.53 -22.60
N THR A 317 6.78 -5.47 -23.93
CA THR A 317 5.95 -4.58 -24.75
C THR A 317 4.73 -5.31 -25.28
N LEU A 318 3.69 -4.56 -25.65
CA LEU A 318 2.51 -5.12 -26.29
C LEU A 318 2.88 -5.87 -27.59
N ASN A 319 3.79 -5.33 -28.41
CA ASN A 319 4.30 -5.97 -29.62
C ASN A 319 4.95 -7.33 -29.35
N GLN A 320 5.69 -7.47 -28.24
CA GLN A 320 6.30 -8.77 -27.89
C GLN A 320 5.24 -9.82 -27.61
N LEU A 321 4.18 -9.46 -26.90
CA LEU A 321 3.10 -10.40 -26.55
C LEU A 321 2.20 -10.69 -27.76
N THR A 322 1.90 -9.72 -28.61
CA THR A 322 1.07 -9.92 -29.80
C THR A 322 1.78 -10.75 -30.87
N ARG A 323 3.10 -10.59 -31.03
CA ARG A 323 3.91 -11.46 -31.90
C ARG A 323 3.97 -12.91 -31.38
N ALA A 324 3.86 -13.11 -30.07
CA ALA A 324 3.75 -14.43 -29.48
C ALA A 324 2.34 -15.05 -29.60
N GLY A 325 1.36 -14.30 -30.12
CA GLY A 325 0.00 -14.77 -30.38
C GLY A 325 -1.06 -14.28 -29.40
N LEU A 326 -0.71 -13.37 -28.45
CA LEU A 326 -1.70 -12.76 -27.56
C LEU A 326 -2.54 -11.74 -28.31
N ARG A 327 -3.86 -11.80 -28.11
CA ARG A 327 -4.79 -10.79 -28.59
C ARG A 327 -5.43 -10.03 -27.43
N VAL A 328 -5.63 -8.74 -27.63
CA VAL A 328 -6.34 -7.85 -26.70
C VAL A 328 -7.80 -7.75 -27.13
N ASP A 329 -8.72 -7.72 -26.17
CA ASP A 329 -10.17 -7.71 -26.40
C ASP A 329 -10.72 -6.28 -26.64
N GLU A 330 -9.86 -5.26 -26.61
CA GLU A 330 -10.20 -3.88 -26.96
C GLU A 330 -9.63 -3.51 -28.34
N PRO A 331 -10.26 -2.55 -29.05
CA PRO A 331 -9.74 -2.03 -30.31
C PRO A 331 -8.48 -1.20 -30.04
N ILE A 332 -7.31 -1.80 -30.22
CA ILE A 332 -6.01 -1.16 -29.99
C ILE A 332 -5.30 -0.92 -31.32
N ASN A 333 -4.82 0.29 -31.52
CA ASN A 333 -3.94 0.60 -32.63
C ASN A 333 -2.50 0.18 -32.30
N LEU A 334 -2.08 -1.00 -32.80
CA LEU A 334 -0.74 -1.53 -32.56
C LEU A 334 0.39 -0.66 -33.11
N ALA A 335 0.16 0.13 -34.15
CA ALA A 335 1.17 1.05 -34.67
C ALA A 335 1.50 2.16 -33.66
N ARG A 336 0.54 2.53 -32.83
CA ARG A 336 0.70 3.52 -31.76
C ARG A 336 1.09 2.89 -30.42
N GLU A 337 0.46 1.79 -30.07
CA GLU A 337 0.52 1.20 -28.73
C GLU A 337 1.49 0.01 -28.63
N GLY A 338 2.06 -0.43 -29.76
CA GLY A 338 2.90 -1.63 -29.78
C GLY A 338 4.10 -1.62 -28.84
N GLU A 339 4.72 -0.47 -28.63
CA GLU A 339 5.86 -0.30 -27.73
C GLU A 339 5.43 0.05 -26.30
N THR A 340 4.14 0.13 -26.01
CA THR A 340 3.67 0.33 -24.63
C THR A 340 4.12 -0.83 -23.76
N GLY A 341 4.80 -0.48 -22.65
CA GLY A 341 5.18 -1.44 -21.62
C GLY A 341 3.96 -2.01 -20.92
N VAL A 342 3.89 -3.34 -20.83
CA VAL A 342 2.80 -4.07 -20.18
C VAL A 342 3.34 -5.14 -19.24
N LEU A 343 2.56 -5.47 -18.22
CA LEU A 343 2.77 -6.61 -17.34
C LEU A 343 1.56 -7.55 -17.42
N VAL A 344 1.78 -8.85 -17.23
CA VAL A 344 0.68 -9.81 -17.17
C VAL A 344 0.20 -9.95 -15.73
N VAL A 345 -1.05 -9.57 -15.50
CA VAL A 345 -1.72 -9.67 -14.20
C VAL A 345 -2.44 -11.00 -14.13
N ASP A 346 -2.03 -11.88 -13.24
CA ASP A 346 -2.66 -13.16 -12.97
C ASP A 346 -3.58 -13.10 -11.74
N LEU A 347 -4.78 -13.65 -11.89
CA LEU A 347 -5.88 -13.56 -10.93
C LEU A 347 -6.43 -14.96 -10.62
N PRO A 348 -5.65 -15.81 -9.92
CA PRO A 348 -6.04 -17.18 -9.65
C PRO A 348 -7.26 -17.25 -8.72
N THR A 349 -8.17 -18.15 -9.03
CA THR A 349 -9.28 -18.58 -8.17
C THR A 349 -9.25 -20.11 -8.12
N PRO A 350 -9.23 -20.75 -6.94
CA PRO A 350 -9.21 -22.21 -6.84
C PRO A 350 -10.37 -22.83 -7.63
N ASP A 351 -10.07 -23.93 -8.31
CA ASP A 351 -11.01 -24.72 -9.08
C ASP A 351 -11.70 -23.98 -10.24
N GLN A 352 -11.09 -22.85 -10.68
CA GLN A 352 -11.49 -22.10 -11.87
C GLN A 352 -10.27 -21.76 -12.72
N PRO A 353 -10.43 -21.54 -14.02
CA PRO A 353 -9.37 -20.97 -14.86
C PRO A 353 -8.87 -19.63 -14.28
N THR A 354 -7.55 -19.44 -14.30
CA THR A 354 -6.97 -18.15 -13.93
C THR A 354 -7.40 -17.08 -14.92
N GLU A 355 -7.91 -15.97 -14.41
CA GLU A 355 -8.17 -14.78 -15.22
C GLU A 355 -6.86 -14.02 -15.45
N TYR A 356 -6.68 -13.44 -16.65
CA TYR A 356 -5.51 -12.67 -17.01
C TYR A 356 -5.89 -11.33 -17.60
N LEU A 357 -5.13 -10.29 -17.23
CA LEU A 357 -5.23 -8.94 -17.80
C LEU A 357 -3.83 -8.43 -18.18
N LEU A 358 -3.76 -7.45 -19.04
CA LEU A 358 -2.56 -6.65 -19.25
C LEU A 358 -2.64 -5.40 -18.37
N GLY A 359 -1.77 -5.31 -17.39
CA GLY A 359 -1.56 -4.11 -16.60
C GLY A 359 -0.66 -3.12 -17.35
N LEU A 360 -1.03 -1.84 -17.34
CA LEU A 360 -0.26 -0.75 -17.94
C LEU A 360 0.50 0.05 -16.86
N ARG A 361 1.09 1.17 -17.24
CA ARG A 361 1.80 2.06 -16.31
C ARG A 361 0.93 2.45 -15.12
N ASN A 362 -0.34 2.80 -15.33
CA ASN A 362 -1.24 3.19 -14.25
C ASN A 362 -1.58 2.03 -13.29
N PHE A 363 -1.63 0.79 -13.79
CA PHE A 363 -1.74 -0.38 -12.93
C PHE A 363 -0.49 -0.55 -12.04
N TYR A 364 0.71 -0.40 -12.62
CA TYR A 364 1.95 -0.39 -11.84
C TYR A 364 1.92 0.69 -10.75
N VAL A 365 1.47 1.90 -11.08
CA VAL A 365 1.38 3.00 -10.09
C VAL A 365 0.46 2.63 -8.93
N LEU A 366 -0.66 1.96 -9.17
CA LEU A 366 -1.51 1.43 -8.08
C LEU A 366 -0.76 0.41 -7.20
N THR A 367 0.12 -0.40 -7.80
CA THR A 367 0.93 -1.34 -7.00
C THR A 367 1.99 -0.64 -6.14
N ARG A 368 2.28 0.65 -6.36
CA ARG A 368 3.16 1.45 -5.49
C ARG A 368 2.48 1.77 -4.15
N TYR A 369 1.16 1.86 -4.14
CA TYR A 369 0.39 2.00 -2.90
C TYR A 369 0.42 0.70 -2.08
N ASN A 370 0.18 -0.42 -2.74
CA ASN A 370 0.29 -1.76 -2.16
C ASN A 370 0.72 -2.76 -3.25
N ARG A 371 1.85 -3.44 -3.04
CA ARG A 371 2.45 -4.38 -4.00
C ARG A 371 1.64 -5.68 -4.13
N SER A 372 0.40 -5.57 -4.60
CA SER A 372 -0.51 -6.68 -4.82
C SER A 372 -1.36 -6.44 -6.05
N PHE A 373 -1.38 -7.37 -7.00
CA PHE A 373 -2.27 -7.31 -8.17
C PHE A 373 -3.73 -7.32 -7.76
N PHE A 374 -4.08 -8.11 -6.76
CA PHE A 374 -5.44 -8.17 -6.22
C PHE A 374 -5.87 -6.82 -5.65
N TYR A 375 -4.98 -6.17 -4.91
CA TYR A 375 -5.24 -4.83 -4.37
C TYR A 375 -5.43 -3.81 -5.49
N ALA A 376 -4.48 -3.69 -6.41
CA ALA A 376 -4.51 -2.71 -7.48
C ALA A 376 -5.79 -2.85 -8.33
N LEU A 377 -6.18 -4.09 -8.64
CA LEU A 377 -7.39 -4.35 -9.40
C LEU A 377 -8.67 -4.11 -8.58
N ALA A 378 -8.68 -4.42 -7.27
CA ALA A 378 -9.82 -4.14 -6.41
C ALA A 378 -10.06 -2.62 -6.26
N VAL A 379 -9.00 -1.83 -6.11
CA VAL A 379 -9.06 -0.35 -6.11
C VAL A 379 -9.71 0.15 -7.40
N TYR A 380 -9.17 -0.27 -8.54
CA TYR A 380 -9.68 0.15 -9.83
C TYR A 380 -11.15 -0.24 -10.03
N GLN A 381 -11.50 -1.52 -9.77
CA GLN A 381 -12.87 -2.01 -9.93
C GLN A 381 -13.86 -1.37 -8.94
N LEU A 382 -13.44 -1.09 -7.70
CA LEU A 382 -14.31 -0.37 -6.76
C LEU A 382 -14.59 1.04 -7.24
N GLY A 383 -13.57 1.76 -7.68
CA GLY A 383 -13.73 3.10 -8.23
C GLY A 383 -14.68 3.15 -9.42
N GLU A 384 -14.54 2.20 -10.35
CA GLU A 384 -15.44 2.10 -11.51
C GLU A 384 -16.87 1.69 -11.12
N ALA A 385 -17.02 0.81 -10.12
CA ALA A 385 -18.34 0.42 -9.62
C ALA A 385 -19.06 1.61 -8.92
N VAL A 386 -18.33 2.41 -8.14
CA VAL A 386 -18.88 3.64 -7.53
C VAL A 386 -19.25 4.65 -8.61
N LYS A 387 -18.38 4.88 -9.61
CA LYS A 387 -18.66 5.77 -10.74
C LYS A 387 -19.91 5.35 -11.50
N ALA A 388 -20.04 4.06 -11.79
CA ALA A 388 -21.23 3.52 -12.47
C ALA A 388 -22.52 3.69 -11.66
N ALA A 389 -22.43 3.64 -10.32
CA ALA A 389 -23.57 3.86 -9.43
C ALA A 389 -23.94 5.35 -9.23
N MET A 390 -23.10 6.27 -9.72
CA MET A 390 -23.40 7.70 -9.75
C MET A 390 -24.32 8.12 -10.91
N GLY A 391 -24.43 7.28 -11.95
CA GLY A 391 -25.24 7.51 -13.15
C GLY A 391 -24.43 8.15 -14.26
#